data_3d4011775fc011538028ca70e1d1d116
#
_entry.id   3d4011775fc011538028ca70e1d1d116
#
_cell.length_a   1.000
_cell.length_b   1.000
_cell.length_c   1.000
_cell.angle_alpha   90.00
_cell.angle_beta   90.00
_cell.angle_gamma   90.00
#
_symmetry.space_group_name_H-M   'P 1'
#
loop_
_entity.id
_entity.type
_entity.pdbx_description
1 polymer ?
#
loop_
_entity_poly.entity_id
_entity_poly.type
_entity_poly.pdbx_seq_one_letter_code
_entity_poly.pdbx_strand_id
1 'polypeptide(L)'
;MRRQDFKIEVCTNSVESVRAALAGGADRIELCAGMPEGGTTPSYGEICLVRELMPAGMHVIVRPRGGDFLYREDELEVIFCKDSSQITLRSIQFQRFH
;
A
#
# COMPACT_ATOMS: atom_id res chain seq x y z
N MET A 1 13.04 24.07 -10.10
CA MET A 1 12.99 22.61 -9.89
C MET A 1 12.27 21.98 -11.08
N ARG A 2 12.90 20.99 -11.71
CA ARG A 2 12.29 20.32 -12.84
C ARG A 2 11.50 19.11 -12.35
N ARG A 3 10.50 18.68 -13.12
CA ARG A 3 9.63 17.57 -12.76
C ARG A 3 10.42 16.29 -12.44
N GLN A 4 11.50 16.02 -13.16
CA GLN A 4 12.31 14.81 -12.97
C GLN A 4 13.19 14.85 -11.72
N ASP A 5 13.25 15.98 -11.01
CA ASP A 5 14.05 16.11 -9.80
C ASP A 5 13.33 15.62 -8.54
N PHE A 6 12.07 15.21 -8.66
CA PHE A 6 11.28 14.72 -7.52
C PHE A 6 10.32 13.63 -7.96
N LYS A 7 9.84 12.88 -6.97
CA LYS A 7 8.85 11.82 -7.18
C LYS A 7 7.51 12.25 -6.62
N ILE A 8 6.44 11.91 -7.34
CA ILE A 8 5.07 12.14 -6.88
C ILE A 8 4.50 10.79 -6.49
N GLU A 9 4.13 10.66 -5.23
CA GLU A 9 3.44 9.49 -4.70
C GLU A 9 1.98 9.87 -4.41
N VAL A 10 1.05 9.05 -4.88
CA VAL A 10 -0.38 9.28 -4.70
C VAL A 10 -0.95 8.17 -3.82
N CYS A 11 -1.65 8.56 -2.77
CA CYS A 11 -2.39 7.63 -1.93
C CYS A 11 -3.64 7.18 -2.67
N THR A 12 -3.83 5.88 -2.79
CA THR A 12 -4.93 5.28 -3.55
C THR A 12 -5.65 4.24 -2.71
N ASN A 13 -6.92 4.01 -3.02
CA ASN A 13 -7.75 3.07 -2.26
C ASN A 13 -8.52 2.08 -3.14
N SER A 14 -8.18 2.00 -4.42
CA SER A 14 -8.83 1.09 -5.35
C SER A 14 -7.97 0.92 -6.60
N VAL A 15 -8.24 -0.13 -7.36
CA VAL A 15 -7.58 -0.33 -8.65
C VAL A 15 -7.88 0.83 -9.60
N GLU A 16 -9.12 1.33 -9.56
CA GLU A 16 -9.52 2.47 -10.39
C GLU A 16 -8.74 3.73 -10.03
N SER A 17 -8.56 4.02 -8.75
CA SER A 17 -7.79 5.20 -8.33
C SER A 17 -6.31 5.07 -8.70
N VAL A 18 -5.77 3.85 -8.69
CA VAL A 18 -4.42 3.60 -9.17
C VAL A 18 -4.30 3.93 -10.66
N ARG A 19 -5.25 3.47 -11.47
CA ARG A 19 -5.25 3.80 -12.91
C ARG A 19 -5.30 5.31 -13.14
N ALA A 20 -6.13 6.01 -12.37
CA ALA A 20 -6.23 7.45 -12.47
C ALA A 20 -4.92 8.14 -12.07
N ALA A 21 -4.28 7.69 -11.01
CA ALA A 21 -3.01 8.23 -10.56
C ALA A 21 -1.91 8.04 -11.61
N LEU A 22 -1.84 6.85 -12.21
CA LEU A 22 -0.86 6.56 -13.25
C LEU A 22 -1.11 7.42 -14.51
N ALA A 23 -2.37 7.57 -14.91
CA ALA A 23 -2.73 8.42 -16.04
C ALA A 23 -2.37 9.88 -15.77
N GLY A 24 -2.41 10.31 -14.51
CA GLY A 24 -2.04 11.66 -14.10
C GLY A 24 -0.54 11.88 -13.93
N GLY A 25 0.28 10.85 -14.11
CA GLY A 25 1.72 10.98 -14.05
C GLY A 25 2.35 10.68 -12.70
N ALA A 26 1.69 9.95 -11.83
CA ALA A 26 2.29 9.52 -10.57
C ALA A 26 3.49 8.62 -10.83
N ASP A 27 4.55 8.80 -10.05
CA ASP A 27 5.74 7.96 -10.14
C ASP A 27 5.58 6.69 -9.30
N ARG A 28 4.81 6.79 -8.23
CA ARG A 28 4.52 5.67 -7.35
C ARG A 28 3.19 5.90 -6.67
N ILE A 29 2.66 4.86 -6.09
CA ILE A 29 1.39 4.92 -5.36
C ILE A 29 1.54 4.26 -3.99
N GLU A 30 0.72 4.69 -3.05
CA GLU A 30 0.49 3.98 -1.82
C GLU A 30 -0.89 3.34 -1.92
N LEU A 31 -0.96 2.02 -1.81
CA LEU A 31 -2.21 1.28 -1.89
C LEU A 31 -2.74 0.99 -0.50
N CYS A 32 -3.96 1.44 -0.24
CA CYS A 32 -4.63 1.31 1.05
C CYS A 32 -6.04 0.79 0.87
N ALA A 33 -6.61 0.27 1.96
CA ALA A 33 -8.03 0.03 2.10
C ALA A 33 -8.49 0.76 3.36
N GLY A 34 -9.76 0.67 3.73
CA GLY A 34 -10.26 1.20 4.98
C GLY A 34 -9.95 2.68 5.21
N MET A 35 -10.13 3.52 4.21
CA MET A 35 -9.81 4.95 4.32
C MET A 35 -10.50 5.65 5.49
N PRO A 36 -11.77 5.33 5.84
CA PRO A 36 -12.39 5.92 7.02
C PRO A 36 -11.65 5.62 8.33
N GLU A 37 -10.85 4.57 8.36
CA GLU A 37 -10.04 4.19 9.51
C GLU A 37 -8.60 4.70 9.42
N GLY A 38 -8.30 5.53 8.44
CA GLY A 38 -6.98 6.07 8.21
C GLY A 38 -6.08 5.21 7.34
N GLY A 39 -6.64 4.19 6.72
CA GLY A 39 -5.92 3.27 5.85
C GLY A 39 -5.55 1.97 6.55
N THR A 40 -5.89 0.87 5.92
CA THR A 40 -5.55 -0.49 6.37
C THR A 40 -5.02 -1.30 5.19
N THR A 41 -4.51 -2.49 5.47
CA THR A 41 -3.95 -3.35 4.42
C THR A 41 -5.03 -3.77 3.43
N PRO A 42 -4.82 -3.57 2.12
CA PRO A 42 -5.77 -4.01 1.10
C PRO A 42 -5.79 -5.53 0.97
N SER A 43 -6.78 -6.04 0.24
CA SER A 43 -6.88 -7.48 -0.03
C SER A 43 -5.73 -7.94 -0.91
N TYR A 44 -5.41 -9.22 -0.80
CA TYR A 44 -4.37 -9.83 -1.63
C TYR A 44 -4.70 -9.70 -3.13
N GLY A 45 -5.97 -9.93 -3.51
CA GLY A 45 -6.38 -9.81 -4.90
C GLY A 45 -6.18 -8.42 -5.46
N GLU A 46 -6.47 -7.40 -4.67
CA GLU A 46 -6.26 -6.02 -5.07
C GLU A 46 -4.78 -5.71 -5.26
N ILE A 47 -3.95 -6.18 -4.34
CA ILE A 47 -2.51 -6.03 -4.46
C ILE A 47 -1.99 -6.67 -5.74
N CYS A 48 -2.44 -7.87 -6.06
CA CYS A 48 -2.03 -8.58 -7.27
C CYS A 48 -2.40 -7.82 -8.54
N LEU A 49 -3.62 -7.31 -8.61
CA LEU A 49 -4.07 -6.56 -9.77
C LEU A 49 -3.28 -5.26 -9.96
N VAL A 50 -3.05 -4.54 -8.88
CA VAL A 50 -2.26 -3.30 -8.94
C VAL A 50 -0.82 -3.61 -9.35
N ARG A 51 -0.27 -4.71 -8.87
CA ARG A 51 1.08 -5.11 -9.23
C ARG A 51 1.24 -5.38 -10.72
N GLU A 52 0.22 -5.93 -11.35
CA GLU A 52 0.23 -6.12 -12.80
C GLU A 52 0.21 -4.79 -13.54
N LEU A 53 -0.48 -3.78 -13.01
CA LEU A 53 -0.54 -2.46 -13.61
C LEU A 53 0.78 -1.70 -13.48
N MET A 54 1.48 -1.91 -12.37
CA MET A 54 2.72 -1.20 -12.10
C MET A 54 3.70 -2.11 -11.35
N PRO A 55 4.60 -2.78 -12.07
CA PRO A 55 5.58 -3.68 -11.46
C PRO A 55 6.55 -3.01 -10.49
N ALA A 56 6.68 -1.68 -10.56
CA ALA A 56 7.55 -0.91 -9.68
C ALA A 56 6.80 0.32 -9.16
N GLY A 57 7.15 0.75 -7.96
CA GLY A 57 6.58 1.97 -7.39
C GLY A 57 5.28 1.76 -6.62
N MET A 58 4.87 0.53 -6.38
CA MET A 58 3.73 0.23 -5.52
C MET A 58 4.19 0.05 -4.08
N HIS A 59 3.67 0.88 -3.19
CA HIS A 59 3.86 0.74 -1.74
C HIS A 59 2.52 0.33 -1.12
N VAL A 60 2.51 -0.75 -0.38
CA VAL A 60 1.31 -1.28 0.26
C VAL A 60 1.38 -0.95 1.75
N ILE A 61 0.33 -0.33 2.28
CA ILE A 61 0.26 -0.08 3.71
C ILE A 61 0.06 -1.40 4.45
N VAL A 62 0.81 -1.60 5.53
CA VAL A 62 0.68 -2.77 6.39
C VAL A 62 0.11 -2.32 7.73
N ARG A 63 -1.21 -2.42 7.83
CA ARG A 63 -1.96 -2.06 9.03
C ARG A 63 -3.18 -2.97 9.09
N PRO A 64 -3.19 -3.95 10.02
CA PRO A 64 -4.22 -5.00 10.00
C PRO A 64 -5.61 -4.52 10.38
N ARG A 65 -5.72 -3.43 11.13
CA ARG A 65 -6.99 -2.87 11.56
C ARG A 65 -6.87 -1.40 11.88
N GLY A 66 -7.99 -0.72 11.95
CA GLY A 66 -8.06 0.64 12.47
C GLY A 66 -7.81 0.68 13.99
N GLY A 67 -7.90 1.85 14.56
CA GLY A 67 -7.68 2.07 15.98
C GLY A 67 -6.21 2.28 16.32
N ASP A 68 -5.80 1.84 17.51
CA ASP A 68 -4.43 2.02 17.97
C ASP A 68 -3.44 1.09 17.24
N PHE A 69 -2.18 1.25 17.55
CA PHE A 69 -1.09 0.48 16.97
C PHE A 69 -0.51 -0.53 17.96
N LEU A 70 -1.23 -0.80 19.05
CA LEU A 70 -0.84 -1.81 20.02
C LEU A 70 -1.42 -3.15 19.58
N TYR A 71 -0.67 -3.88 18.78
CA TYR A 71 -1.15 -5.11 18.16
C TYR A 71 -0.96 -6.31 19.09
N ARG A 72 -1.95 -7.21 19.05
CA ARG A 72 -1.85 -8.51 19.72
C ARG A 72 -0.94 -9.43 18.90
N GLU A 73 -0.55 -10.54 19.51
CA GLU A 73 0.34 -11.50 18.88
C GLU A 73 -0.24 -12.05 17.56
N ASP A 74 -1.52 -12.38 17.56
CA ASP A 74 -2.20 -12.86 16.34
C ASP A 74 -2.27 -11.79 15.25
N GLU A 75 -2.39 -10.53 15.62
CA GLU A 75 -2.36 -9.42 14.68
C GLU A 75 -0.98 -9.24 14.07
N LEU A 76 0.07 -9.43 14.86
CA LEU A 76 1.43 -9.43 14.35
C LEU A 76 1.67 -10.57 13.36
N GLU A 77 1.09 -11.74 13.61
CA GLU A 77 1.17 -12.84 12.67
C GLU A 77 0.50 -12.52 11.33
N VAL A 78 -0.62 -11.81 11.37
CA VAL A 78 -1.30 -11.34 10.16
C VAL A 78 -0.38 -10.40 9.36
N ILE A 79 0.33 -9.51 10.05
CA ILE A 79 1.27 -8.59 9.41
C ILE A 79 2.42 -9.36 8.74
N PHE A 80 2.93 -10.38 9.40
CA PHE A 80 4.09 -11.14 8.94
C PHE A 80 3.72 -12.50 8.36
N CYS A 81 2.56 -12.60 7.70
CA CYS A 81 2.09 -13.85 7.14
C CYS A 81 3.15 -14.49 6.23
N LYS A 82 3.47 -15.75 6.52
CA LYS A 82 4.52 -16.49 5.81
C LYS A 82 4.15 -16.81 4.37
N ASP A 83 2.86 -16.81 4.06
CA ASP A 83 2.37 -17.13 2.73
C ASP A 83 2.33 -15.92 1.79
N SER A 84 2.79 -14.78 2.25
CA SER A 84 2.87 -13.56 1.45
C SER A 84 4.16 -13.50 0.60
N SER A 85 4.68 -14.65 0.20
CA SER A 85 5.93 -14.77 -0.57
C SER A 85 5.91 -13.99 -1.89
N GLN A 86 4.73 -13.65 -2.40
CA GLN A 86 4.58 -12.89 -3.64
C GLN A 86 4.60 -11.38 -3.41
N ILE A 87 4.57 -10.94 -2.16
CA ILE A 87 4.69 -9.53 -1.80
C ILE A 87 6.12 -9.31 -1.32
N THR A 88 6.92 -8.59 -2.10
CA THR A 88 8.29 -8.30 -1.69
C THR A 88 8.30 -7.21 -0.63
N LEU A 89 9.30 -7.24 0.25
CA LEU A 89 9.47 -6.21 1.28
C LEU A 89 9.59 -4.80 0.67
N ARG A 90 10.06 -4.70 -0.57
CA ARG A 90 10.16 -3.42 -1.27
C ARG A 90 8.80 -2.79 -1.59
N SER A 91 7.75 -3.62 -1.61
CA SER A 91 6.39 -3.17 -1.91
C SER A 91 5.59 -2.88 -0.65
N ILE A 92 6.18 -3.04 0.52
CA ILE A 92 5.50 -2.91 1.80
C ILE A 92 5.97 -1.65 2.51
N GLN A 93 5.00 -0.83 2.89
CA GLN A 93 5.26 0.35 3.70
C GLN A 93 4.53 0.18 5.03
N PHE A 94 5.28 0.17 6.13
CA PHE A 94 4.68 0.05 7.45
C PHE A 94 4.14 1.40 7.89
N GLN A 95 2.90 1.39 8.39
CA GLN A 95 2.31 2.53 9.04
C GLN A 95 2.99 2.72 10.38
N ARG A 96 3.72 3.81 10.53
CA ARG A 96 4.39 4.12 11.78
C ARG A 96 3.52 4.95 12.68
N PHE A 97 3.64 4.67 13.94
CA PHE A 97 2.99 5.44 14.99
C PHE A 97 3.95 6.52 15.49
N HIS A 98 3.46 7.72 15.57
CA HIS A 98 4.24 8.87 16.06
C HIS A 98 3.66 9.42 17.34
#